data_f1149ba6d4349e607c3b4bbccbf05570
#
_entry.id   f1149ba6d4349e607c3b4bbccbf05570
#
_cell.length_a   1.000
_cell.length_b   1.000
_cell.length_c   1.000
_cell.angle_alpha   90.00
_cell.angle_beta   90.00
_cell.angle_gamma   90.00
#
_symmetry.space_group_name_H-M   'P 1'
#
loop_
_entity.id
_entity.type
_entity.pdbx_description
1 polymer ?
#
loop_
_entity_poly.entity_id
_entity_poly.type
_entity_poly.pdbx_seq_one_letter_code
_entity_poly.pdbx_strand_id
1 'polypeptide(L)'
;YSETRLPEVPSAILEMLSHQSFPDMRIAQDPLGKFYIARSIYKTILRFVNSNHGTRYVVQPLAPQNFSVTQNQGVALLSWTAQLDKTEPSARPTSYIIYKAEGQGGFDNGTIVNTTRCQMQLEPGKLYHFKVAAVNAGGESFTTETLSVLYNPAASKSVLIVNNFHRLASPQVVDDEEKQGFDFDQDPGVSYGLTAGWSGKQQVFDRSRMGN
;
A
#
# COMPACT_ATOMS: atom_id res chain seq x y z
N TYR A 1 17.35 27.09 8.51
CA TYR A 1 17.56 26.07 7.48
C TYR A 1 17.59 26.75 6.12
N SER A 2 18.66 26.46 5.31
CA SER A 2 18.87 27.11 4.00
C SER A 2 17.81 26.65 2.98
N GLU A 3 17.36 25.42 3.10
CA GLU A 3 16.37 24.78 2.22
C GLU A 3 15.02 25.49 2.21
N THR A 4 14.65 26.20 3.28
CA THR A 4 13.40 26.94 3.37
C THR A 4 13.56 28.46 3.29
N ARG A 5 14.80 28.96 3.48
CA ARG A 5 15.07 30.39 3.47
C ARG A 5 15.44 30.93 2.09
N LEU A 6 16.07 30.11 1.26
CA LEU A 6 16.59 30.54 -0.05
C LEU A 6 15.63 30.36 -1.23
N PRO A 7 14.69 29.37 -1.24
CA PRO A 7 13.77 29.22 -2.36
C PRO A 7 12.85 30.44 -2.55
N GLU A 8 12.62 30.80 -3.81
CA GLU A 8 11.67 31.86 -4.20
C GLU A 8 10.21 31.37 -4.28
N VAL A 9 9.97 30.12 -3.88
CA VAL A 9 8.66 29.48 -3.82
C VAL A 9 8.29 29.13 -2.38
N PRO A 10 7.00 29.00 -2.05
CA PRO A 10 6.59 28.51 -0.74
C PRO A 10 7.25 27.18 -0.42
N SER A 11 7.96 27.10 0.67
CA SER A 11 8.68 25.91 1.12
C SER A 11 8.50 25.70 2.62
N ALA A 12 8.52 24.45 3.04
CA ALA A 12 8.43 24.06 4.44
C ALA A 12 9.36 22.87 4.71
N ILE A 13 9.95 22.85 5.90
CA ILE A 13 10.60 21.66 6.44
C ILE A 13 9.59 20.97 7.35
N LEU A 14 9.45 19.67 7.16
CA LEU A 14 8.64 18.82 8.01
C LEU A 14 9.58 17.93 8.84
N GLU A 15 9.76 18.29 10.10
CA GLU A 15 10.52 17.49 11.06
C GLU A 15 9.56 16.59 11.83
N MET A 16 9.69 15.29 11.65
CA MET A 16 8.80 14.28 12.24
C MET A 16 9.61 13.20 12.90
N LEU A 17 9.13 12.74 14.05
CA LEU A 17 9.60 11.55 14.72
C LEU A 17 11.11 11.59 15.06
N SER A 18 11.43 11.27 16.30
CA SER A 18 12.82 11.20 16.75
C SER A 18 13.33 9.75 16.67
N HIS A 19 14.51 9.57 16.08
CA HIS A 19 15.20 8.28 16.10
C HIS A 19 15.69 7.90 17.51
N GLN A 20 15.62 8.82 18.47
CA GLN A 20 15.97 8.60 19.89
C GLN A 20 14.75 8.30 20.74
N SER A 21 13.56 8.27 20.15
CA SER A 21 12.29 7.98 20.82
C SER A 21 11.73 6.64 20.33
N PHE A 22 11.65 5.65 21.19
CA PHE A 22 11.13 4.34 20.81
C PHE A 22 9.67 4.40 20.34
N PRO A 23 8.73 5.13 20.98
CA PRO A 23 7.39 5.30 20.44
C PRO A 23 7.36 5.88 19.02
N ASP A 24 8.19 6.88 18.72
CA ASP A 24 8.32 7.47 17.39
C ASP A 24 8.88 6.47 16.39
N MET A 25 9.90 5.71 16.80
CA MET A 25 10.51 4.69 15.96
C MET A 25 9.55 3.54 15.63
N ARG A 26 8.65 3.17 16.53
CA ARG A 26 7.59 2.20 16.22
C ARG A 26 6.70 2.65 15.09
N ILE A 27 6.36 3.94 15.03
CA ILE A 27 5.62 4.52 13.92
C ILE A 27 6.49 4.65 12.66
N ALA A 28 7.75 5.10 12.83
CA ALA A 28 8.67 5.31 11.73
C ALA A 28 9.08 4.00 11.02
N GLN A 29 9.13 2.89 11.73
CA GLN A 29 9.47 1.58 11.15
C GLN A 29 8.26 0.82 10.65
N ASP A 30 7.05 1.17 11.09
CA ASP A 30 5.82 0.55 10.59
C ASP A 30 5.49 1.04 9.16
N PRO A 31 5.41 0.13 8.16
CA PRO A 31 5.00 0.49 6.81
C PRO A 31 3.65 1.20 6.75
N LEU A 32 2.70 0.83 7.61
CA LEU A 32 1.39 1.48 7.69
C LEU A 32 1.50 2.89 8.29
N GLY A 33 2.35 3.07 9.32
CA GLY A 33 2.68 4.38 9.88
C GLY A 33 3.27 5.32 8.81
N LYS A 34 4.26 4.84 8.04
CA LYS A 34 4.84 5.57 6.91
C LYS A 34 3.79 5.96 5.86
N PHE A 35 2.89 5.05 5.54
CA PHE A 35 1.80 5.31 4.58
C PHE A 35 0.86 6.42 5.08
N TYR A 36 0.43 6.39 6.33
CA TYR A 36 -0.46 7.43 6.88
C TYR A 36 0.21 8.80 6.94
N ILE A 37 1.48 8.86 7.31
CA ILE A 37 2.26 10.11 7.30
C ILE A 37 2.35 10.65 5.87
N ALA A 38 2.77 9.84 4.90
CA ALA A 38 2.88 10.23 3.50
C ALA A 38 1.52 10.69 2.93
N ARG A 39 0.43 9.98 3.26
CA ARG A 39 -0.92 10.35 2.84
C ARG A 39 -1.39 11.68 3.46
N SER A 40 -1.01 11.97 4.70
CA SER A 40 -1.33 13.24 5.35
C SER A 40 -0.61 14.41 4.68
N ILE A 41 0.67 14.23 4.34
CA ILE A 41 1.46 15.21 3.58
C ILE A 41 0.83 15.42 2.19
N TYR A 42 0.51 14.36 1.48
CA TYR A 42 -0.18 14.41 0.18
C TYR A 42 -1.49 15.21 0.25
N LYS A 43 -2.35 14.93 1.22
CA LYS A 43 -3.62 15.66 1.42
C LYS A 43 -3.37 17.16 1.67
N THR A 44 -2.34 17.50 2.45
CA THR A 44 -1.98 18.88 2.77
C THR A 44 -1.50 19.62 1.54
N ILE A 45 -0.59 19.03 0.76
CA ILE A 45 -0.10 19.59 -0.51
C ILE A 45 -1.25 19.76 -1.50
N LEU A 46 -2.09 18.70 -1.66
CA LEU A 46 -3.24 18.77 -2.55
C LEU A 46 -4.21 19.88 -2.18
N ARG A 47 -4.50 20.05 -0.88
CA ARG A 47 -5.35 21.14 -0.38
C ARG A 47 -4.75 22.53 -0.67
N PHE A 48 -3.46 22.69 -0.42
CA PHE A 48 -2.74 23.93 -0.71
C PHE A 48 -2.79 24.26 -2.20
N VAL A 49 -2.47 23.34 -3.09
CA VAL A 49 -2.49 23.55 -4.54
C VAL A 49 -3.90 23.89 -5.02
N ASN A 50 -4.91 23.11 -4.62
CA ASN A 50 -6.29 23.36 -5.06
C ASN A 50 -6.82 24.70 -4.55
N SER A 51 -6.48 25.11 -3.32
CA SER A 51 -6.85 26.40 -2.77
C SER A 51 -6.24 27.57 -3.56
N ASN A 52 -4.96 27.45 -3.93
CA ASN A 52 -4.28 28.52 -4.68
C ASN A 52 -4.75 28.61 -6.15
N HIS A 53 -5.18 27.52 -6.75
CA HIS A 53 -5.64 27.49 -8.14
C HIS A 53 -7.17 27.53 -8.29
N GLY A 54 -7.92 27.64 -7.19
CA GLY A 54 -9.39 27.66 -7.22
C GLY A 54 -10.00 26.36 -7.77
N THR A 55 -9.30 25.24 -7.67
CA THR A 55 -9.75 23.93 -8.17
C THR A 55 -10.42 23.11 -7.05
N ARG A 56 -11.19 22.10 -7.46
CA ARG A 56 -11.90 21.26 -6.49
C ARG A 56 -10.94 20.29 -5.81
N TYR A 57 -10.92 20.32 -4.49
CA TYR A 57 -10.19 19.35 -3.66
C TYR A 57 -10.90 17.99 -3.69
N VAL A 58 -10.25 16.98 -4.24
CA VAL A 58 -10.69 15.57 -4.24
C VAL A 58 -9.47 14.69 -4.04
N VAL A 59 -9.47 13.88 -3.02
CA VAL A 59 -8.38 12.95 -2.70
C VAL A 59 -8.60 11.63 -3.45
N GLN A 60 -7.54 11.07 -4.02
CA GLN A 60 -7.59 9.74 -4.64
C GLN A 60 -8.01 8.66 -3.63
N PRO A 61 -8.70 7.59 -4.06
CA PRO A 61 -9.16 6.53 -3.17
C PRO A 61 -8.01 5.75 -2.51
N LEU A 62 -8.33 4.98 -1.49
CA LEU A 62 -7.47 3.91 -0.99
C LEU A 62 -7.59 2.68 -1.92
N ALA A 63 -6.55 1.84 -1.94
CA ALA A 63 -6.57 0.58 -2.68
C ALA A 63 -7.74 -0.30 -2.21
N PRO A 64 -8.40 -1.03 -3.12
CA PRO A 64 -9.42 -2.01 -2.73
C PRO A 64 -8.86 -3.10 -1.82
N GLN A 65 -9.73 -3.70 -1.01
CA GLN A 65 -9.39 -4.78 -0.07
C GLN A 65 -10.12 -6.07 -0.42
N ASN A 66 -9.70 -7.16 0.19
CA ASN A 66 -10.34 -8.48 0.08
C ASN A 66 -10.50 -8.91 -1.39
N PHE A 67 -9.49 -8.61 -2.21
CA PHE A 67 -9.50 -9.05 -3.59
C PHE A 67 -9.43 -10.57 -3.67
N SER A 68 -10.33 -11.16 -4.43
CA SER A 68 -10.35 -12.59 -4.68
C SER A 68 -10.62 -12.90 -6.14
N VAL A 69 -10.02 -13.97 -6.61
CA VAL A 69 -10.21 -14.52 -7.96
C VAL A 69 -10.56 -16.01 -7.81
N THR A 70 -11.74 -16.38 -8.26
CA THR A 70 -12.16 -17.78 -8.37
C THR A 70 -12.49 -18.10 -9.82
N GLN A 71 -12.50 -19.37 -10.19
CA GLN A 71 -12.91 -19.78 -11.51
C GLN A 71 -13.96 -20.89 -11.44
N ASN A 72 -14.88 -20.86 -12.40
CA ASN A 72 -15.85 -21.91 -12.62
C ASN A 72 -16.07 -22.08 -14.14
N GLN A 73 -15.81 -23.28 -14.66
CA GLN A 73 -16.03 -23.66 -16.06
C GLN A 73 -15.46 -22.65 -17.08
N GLY A 74 -14.24 -22.15 -16.83
CA GLY A 74 -13.59 -21.19 -17.72
C GLY A 74 -14.01 -19.74 -17.54
N VAL A 75 -14.78 -19.42 -16.50
CA VAL A 75 -15.13 -18.04 -16.14
C VAL A 75 -14.39 -17.66 -14.84
N ALA A 76 -13.53 -16.65 -14.88
CA ALA A 76 -12.98 -16.02 -13.69
C ALA A 76 -14.03 -15.11 -13.07
N LEU A 77 -14.27 -15.26 -11.77
CA LEU A 77 -15.07 -14.36 -10.96
C LEU A 77 -14.11 -13.57 -10.06
N LEU A 78 -14.02 -12.27 -10.30
CA LEU A 78 -13.25 -11.32 -9.53
C LEU A 78 -14.18 -10.60 -8.55
N SER A 79 -13.75 -10.44 -7.30
CA SER A 79 -14.49 -9.64 -6.31
C SER A 79 -13.55 -8.94 -5.36
N TRP A 80 -13.98 -7.78 -4.86
CA TRP A 80 -13.22 -6.94 -3.92
C TRP A 80 -14.17 -6.08 -3.09
N THR A 81 -13.63 -5.39 -2.09
CA THR A 81 -14.36 -4.40 -1.30
C THR A 81 -13.71 -3.04 -1.40
N ALA A 82 -14.52 -1.99 -1.39
CA ALA A 82 -14.01 -0.63 -1.30
C ALA A 82 -13.37 -0.38 0.07
N GLN A 83 -12.17 0.18 0.08
CA GLN A 83 -11.58 0.71 1.30
C GLN A 83 -11.94 2.19 1.44
N LEU A 84 -12.69 2.54 2.48
CA LEU A 84 -13.06 3.92 2.75
C LEU A 84 -12.04 4.60 3.66
N ASP A 85 -11.62 5.80 3.28
CA ASP A 85 -10.84 6.67 4.17
C ASP A 85 -11.81 7.38 5.12
N LYS A 86 -11.83 6.93 6.39
CA LYS A 86 -12.75 7.47 7.42
C LYS A 86 -12.54 8.95 7.71
N THR A 87 -11.36 9.47 7.42
CA THR A 87 -10.96 10.86 7.67
C THR A 87 -11.07 11.75 6.43
N GLU A 88 -11.43 11.17 5.26
CA GLU A 88 -11.43 11.87 3.99
C GLU A 88 -12.60 11.42 3.09
N PRO A 89 -13.79 12.00 3.27
CA PRO A 89 -14.98 11.61 2.49
C PRO A 89 -14.82 11.82 0.97
N SER A 90 -13.98 12.77 0.53
CA SER A 90 -13.73 13.01 -0.89
C SER A 90 -12.99 11.87 -1.59
N ALA A 91 -12.33 11.00 -0.81
CA ALA A 91 -11.58 9.84 -1.30
C ALA A 91 -12.46 8.62 -1.63
N ARG A 92 -13.80 8.77 -1.62
CA ARG A 92 -14.70 7.66 -1.94
C ARG A 92 -14.55 7.22 -3.40
N PRO A 93 -14.36 5.90 -3.66
CA PRO A 93 -14.34 5.38 -5.03
C PRO A 93 -15.65 5.62 -5.76
N THR A 94 -15.59 5.92 -7.05
CA THR A 94 -16.74 5.99 -7.97
C THR A 94 -16.73 4.87 -8.99
N SER A 95 -15.54 4.32 -9.27
CA SER A 95 -15.34 3.21 -10.22
C SER A 95 -14.05 2.46 -9.86
N TYR A 96 -13.75 1.41 -10.61
CA TYR A 96 -12.55 0.58 -10.45
C TYR A 96 -11.94 0.29 -11.81
N ILE A 97 -10.64 0.04 -11.85
CA ILE A 97 -9.92 -0.43 -13.02
C ILE A 97 -9.41 -1.83 -12.71
N ILE A 98 -9.72 -2.78 -13.57
CA ILE A 98 -9.20 -4.14 -13.52
C ILE A 98 -8.10 -4.24 -14.56
N TYR A 99 -6.89 -4.51 -14.12
CA TYR A 99 -5.74 -4.80 -14.98
C TYR A 99 -5.58 -6.30 -15.14
N LYS A 100 -5.37 -6.73 -16.38
CA LYS A 100 -5.15 -8.13 -16.74
C LYS A 100 -3.78 -8.30 -17.39
N ALA A 101 -3.09 -9.38 -17.06
CA ALA A 101 -1.92 -9.86 -17.77
C ALA A 101 -2.07 -11.35 -18.10
N GLU A 102 -1.36 -11.81 -19.13
CA GLU A 102 -1.37 -13.20 -19.59
C GLU A 102 0.06 -13.78 -19.55
N GLY A 103 0.24 -14.93 -18.89
CA GLY A 103 1.53 -15.61 -18.80
C GLY A 103 2.63 -14.72 -18.21
N GLN A 104 3.69 -14.50 -18.98
CA GLN A 104 4.82 -13.64 -18.62
C GLN A 104 4.68 -12.21 -19.19
N GLY A 105 3.53 -11.87 -19.77
CA GLY A 105 3.28 -10.55 -20.36
C GLY A 105 3.07 -9.45 -19.32
N GLY A 106 3.12 -8.20 -19.79
CA GLY A 106 2.76 -7.04 -18.98
C GLY A 106 1.24 -6.91 -18.79
N PHE A 107 0.85 -6.07 -17.84
CA PHE A 107 -0.56 -5.71 -17.67
C PHE A 107 -1.05 -4.84 -18.81
N ASP A 108 -2.31 -5.01 -19.17
CA ASP A 108 -3.04 -4.19 -20.13
C ASP A 108 -3.31 -2.76 -19.60
N ASN A 109 -4.00 -1.95 -20.39
CA ASN A 109 -4.39 -0.58 -20.00
C ASN A 109 -5.59 -0.54 -19.04
N GLY A 110 -6.10 -1.71 -18.64
CA GLY A 110 -7.18 -1.85 -17.68
C GLY A 110 -8.59 -1.68 -18.25
N THR A 111 -9.54 -2.30 -17.60
CA THR A 111 -10.97 -2.20 -17.89
C THR A 111 -11.70 -1.51 -16.75
N ILE A 112 -12.42 -0.41 -17.04
CA ILE A 112 -13.19 0.34 -16.05
C ILE A 112 -14.52 -0.37 -15.77
N VAL A 113 -14.84 -0.53 -14.48
CA VAL A 113 -16.10 -1.09 -13.99
C VAL A 113 -16.66 -0.26 -12.83
N ASN A 114 -17.98 -0.20 -12.72
CA ASN A 114 -18.68 0.55 -11.66
C ASN A 114 -19.20 -0.35 -10.52
N THR A 115 -18.75 -1.59 -10.50
CA THR A 115 -19.15 -2.61 -9.53
C THR A 115 -17.93 -3.16 -8.81
N THR A 116 -18.13 -3.86 -7.72
CA THR A 116 -17.09 -4.55 -6.95
C THR A 116 -16.96 -6.03 -7.32
N ARG A 117 -17.51 -6.41 -8.46
CA ARG A 117 -17.46 -7.78 -9.02
C ARG A 117 -17.35 -7.70 -10.53
N CYS A 118 -16.61 -8.63 -11.11
CA CYS A 118 -16.50 -8.76 -12.56
C CYS A 118 -16.30 -10.22 -12.94
N GLN A 119 -16.81 -10.59 -14.12
CA GLN A 119 -16.59 -11.90 -14.73
C GLN A 119 -15.76 -11.74 -15.99
N MET A 120 -14.77 -12.62 -16.19
CA MET A 120 -13.93 -12.64 -17.38
C MET A 120 -13.79 -14.06 -17.90
N GLN A 121 -13.87 -14.22 -19.22
CA GLN A 121 -13.64 -15.51 -19.89
C GLN A 121 -12.16 -15.87 -19.84
N LEU A 122 -11.87 -17.13 -19.55
CA LEU A 122 -10.53 -17.68 -19.51
C LEU A 122 -10.38 -18.68 -20.66
N GLU A 123 -9.28 -18.57 -21.38
CA GLU A 123 -8.89 -19.59 -22.34
C GLU A 123 -8.23 -20.77 -21.62
N PRO A 124 -8.52 -22.02 -22.03
CA PRO A 124 -7.91 -23.20 -21.43
C PRO A 124 -6.38 -23.17 -21.52
N GLY A 125 -5.71 -23.50 -20.43
CA GLY A 125 -4.25 -23.61 -20.37
C GLY A 125 -3.49 -22.29 -20.29
N LYS A 126 -4.19 -21.12 -20.34
CA LYS A 126 -3.56 -19.82 -20.14
C LYS A 126 -3.59 -19.40 -18.67
N LEU A 127 -2.44 -18.92 -18.18
CA LEU A 127 -2.33 -18.30 -16.87
C LEU A 127 -2.68 -16.82 -16.98
N TYR A 128 -3.64 -16.38 -16.18
CA TYR A 128 -4.05 -14.98 -16.10
C TYR A 128 -3.68 -14.38 -14.75
N HIS A 129 -3.34 -13.10 -14.76
CA HIS A 129 -3.04 -12.31 -13.57
C HIS A 129 -3.95 -11.10 -13.54
N PHE A 130 -4.49 -10.81 -12.36
CA PHE A 130 -5.41 -9.68 -12.16
C PHE A 130 -4.98 -8.86 -10.94
N LYS A 131 -5.17 -7.55 -11.03
CA LYS A 131 -5.09 -6.59 -9.94
C LYS A 131 -6.14 -5.50 -10.17
N VAL A 132 -6.59 -4.86 -9.11
CA VAL A 132 -7.66 -3.87 -9.17
C VAL A 132 -7.24 -2.58 -8.49
N ALA A 133 -7.52 -1.43 -9.12
CA ALA A 133 -7.40 -0.11 -8.51
C ALA A 133 -8.79 0.52 -8.33
N ALA A 134 -8.92 1.40 -7.37
CA ALA A 134 -10.09 2.23 -7.18
C ALA A 134 -9.87 3.61 -7.80
N VAL A 135 -10.92 4.21 -8.35
CA VAL A 135 -10.85 5.49 -9.07
C VAL A 135 -11.93 6.45 -8.60
N ASN A 136 -11.60 7.73 -8.56
CA ASN A 136 -12.52 8.85 -8.46
C ASN A 136 -11.98 10.07 -9.22
N ALA A 137 -12.62 11.22 -9.10
CA ALA A 137 -12.14 12.46 -9.74
C ALA A 137 -10.78 12.96 -9.26
N GLY A 138 -10.28 12.46 -8.13
CA GLY A 138 -8.94 12.78 -7.59
C GLY A 138 -7.84 11.88 -8.14
N GLY A 139 -8.20 10.84 -8.91
CA GLY A 139 -7.24 9.92 -9.54
C GLY A 139 -7.45 8.45 -9.19
N GLU A 140 -6.46 7.67 -9.53
CA GLU A 140 -6.40 6.23 -9.32
C GLU A 140 -5.61 5.89 -8.05
N SER A 141 -6.09 4.91 -7.29
CA SER A 141 -5.41 4.37 -6.11
C SER A 141 -4.22 3.47 -6.47
N PHE A 142 -3.43 3.08 -5.48
CA PHE A 142 -2.62 1.88 -5.60
C PHE A 142 -3.50 0.66 -5.90
N THR A 143 -2.94 -0.34 -6.57
CA THR A 143 -3.66 -1.58 -6.89
C THR A 143 -3.70 -2.53 -5.68
N THR A 144 -4.62 -3.48 -5.74
CA THR A 144 -4.58 -4.68 -4.89
C THR A 144 -3.31 -5.49 -5.17
N GLU A 145 -3.06 -6.50 -4.34
CA GLU A 145 -2.13 -7.57 -4.69
C GLU A 145 -2.55 -8.23 -6.00
N THR A 146 -1.56 -8.73 -6.76
CA THR A 146 -1.81 -9.49 -7.97
C THR A 146 -2.21 -10.92 -7.61
N LEU A 147 -3.38 -11.35 -8.08
CA LEU A 147 -3.82 -12.74 -7.97
C LEU A 147 -3.85 -13.39 -9.35
N SER A 148 -3.65 -14.70 -9.37
CA SER A 148 -3.53 -15.46 -10.60
C SER A 148 -4.57 -16.58 -10.65
N VAL A 149 -4.99 -16.93 -11.87
CA VAL A 149 -5.91 -18.03 -12.13
C VAL A 149 -5.53 -18.74 -13.41
N LEU A 150 -5.68 -20.07 -13.40
CA LEU A 150 -5.50 -20.90 -14.58
C LEU A 150 -6.72 -21.83 -14.69
N TYR A 151 -7.29 -21.90 -15.87
CA TYR A 151 -8.35 -22.85 -16.20
C TYR A 151 -7.76 -24.02 -17.01
N ASN A 152 -7.90 -25.22 -16.47
CA ASN A 152 -7.54 -26.45 -17.19
C ASN A 152 -8.76 -27.41 -17.18
N PRO A 153 -9.48 -27.55 -18.28
CA PRO A 153 -10.65 -28.43 -18.34
C PRO A 153 -10.32 -29.94 -18.18
N ALA A 154 -9.06 -30.33 -18.40
CA ALA A 154 -8.61 -31.71 -18.19
C ALA A 154 -8.18 -31.99 -16.74
N ALA A 155 -8.15 -31.00 -15.87
CA ALA A 155 -7.75 -31.19 -14.49
C ALA A 155 -8.84 -31.91 -13.69
N SER A 156 -8.47 -32.96 -12.98
CA SER A 156 -9.36 -33.70 -12.08
C SER A 156 -9.45 -33.08 -10.66
N LYS A 157 -8.61 -32.11 -10.37
CA LYS A 157 -8.54 -31.46 -9.05
C LYS A 157 -8.39 -29.94 -9.21
N SER A 158 -8.86 -29.21 -8.19
CA SER A 158 -8.65 -27.76 -8.07
C SER A 158 -7.66 -27.47 -6.95
N VAL A 159 -6.86 -26.42 -7.13
CA VAL A 159 -5.94 -25.91 -6.12
C VAL A 159 -6.40 -24.49 -5.75
N LEU A 160 -6.56 -24.22 -4.47
CA LEU A 160 -6.76 -22.88 -3.94
C LEU A 160 -5.45 -22.36 -3.37
N ILE A 161 -5.03 -21.17 -3.82
CA ILE A 161 -3.88 -20.48 -3.26
C ILE A 161 -4.39 -19.35 -2.36
N VAL A 162 -4.08 -19.42 -1.07
CA VAL A 162 -4.38 -18.37 -0.10
C VAL A 162 -3.12 -17.55 0.13
N ASN A 163 -3.14 -16.30 -0.32
CA ASN A 163 -2.05 -15.37 -0.04
C ASN A 163 -2.33 -14.69 1.31
N ASN A 164 -1.65 -15.14 2.34
CA ASN A 164 -1.77 -14.64 3.72
C ASN A 164 -0.50 -13.91 4.18
N PHE A 165 0.25 -13.34 3.26
CA PHE A 165 1.49 -12.63 3.57
C PHE A 165 1.32 -11.13 3.40
N HIS A 166 1.86 -10.38 4.35
CA HIS A 166 2.12 -8.96 4.14
C HIS A 166 3.46 -8.83 3.39
N ARG A 167 3.46 -8.06 2.30
CA ARG A 167 4.70 -7.77 1.55
C ARG A 167 5.62 -6.82 2.28
N LEU A 168 5.05 -6.03 3.17
CA LEU A 168 5.75 -5.05 3.96
C LEU A 168 5.56 -5.39 5.43
N ALA A 169 6.63 -5.36 6.20
CA ALA A 169 6.62 -5.66 7.63
C ALA A 169 7.59 -4.74 8.38
N SER A 170 7.23 -4.38 9.59
CA SER A 170 8.15 -3.74 10.53
C SER A 170 9.26 -4.71 10.91
N PRO A 171 10.46 -4.21 11.27
CA PRO A 171 11.48 -5.05 11.91
C PRO A 171 10.98 -5.58 13.25
N GLN A 172 11.64 -6.61 13.75
CA GLN A 172 11.30 -7.18 15.06
C GLN A 172 11.49 -6.15 16.17
N VAL A 173 10.47 -6.02 16.99
CA VAL A 173 10.51 -5.18 18.19
C VAL A 173 11.14 -5.97 19.34
N VAL A 174 12.11 -5.36 20.01
CA VAL A 174 12.65 -5.79 21.29
C VAL A 174 12.09 -4.87 22.37
N ASP A 175 11.45 -5.43 23.38
CA ASP A 175 10.87 -4.67 24.49
C ASP A 175 10.88 -5.57 25.74
N ASP A 176 12.03 -5.66 26.39
CA ASP A 176 12.26 -6.46 27.58
C ASP A 176 12.66 -5.58 28.79
N GLU A 177 13.06 -6.19 29.89
CA GLU A 177 13.42 -5.48 31.12
C GLU A 177 14.69 -4.64 30.98
N GLU A 178 15.60 -5.04 30.09
CA GLU A 178 16.92 -4.40 29.92
C GLU A 178 16.95 -3.46 28.71
N LYS A 179 16.24 -3.82 27.62
CA LYS A 179 16.37 -3.20 26.32
C LYS A 179 15.03 -2.85 25.70
N GLN A 180 15.06 -1.85 24.86
CA GLN A 180 13.91 -1.42 24.06
C GLN A 180 14.39 -0.95 22.66
N GLY A 181 13.77 -1.42 21.58
CA GLY A 181 14.17 -1.03 20.23
C GLY A 181 13.81 -2.05 19.16
N PHE A 182 14.71 -2.22 18.19
CA PHE A 182 14.52 -3.10 17.05
C PHE A 182 15.76 -3.98 16.83
N ASP A 183 15.53 -5.26 16.59
CA ASP A 183 16.60 -6.21 16.26
C ASP A 183 16.62 -6.50 14.76
N PHE A 184 17.40 -5.72 14.03
CA PHE A 184 17.57 -5.87 12.58
C PHE A 184 18.41 -7.09 12.19
N ASP A 185 19.17 -7.66 13.11
CA ASP A 185 19.99 -8.85 12.82
C ASP A 185 19.12 -10.12 12.83
N GLN A 186 18.08 -10.15 13.67
CA GLN A 186 17.13 -11.28 13.70
C GLN A 186 16.01 -11.14 12.67
N ASP A 187 15.40 -9.96 12.59
CA ASP A 187 14.35 -9.69 11.62
C ASP A 187 14.37 -8.20 11.20
N PRO A 188 14.97 -7.90 10.05
CA PRO A 188 15.03 -6.53 9.54
C PRO A 188 13.67 -6.02 9.01
N GLY A 189 12.63 -6.85 9.01
CA GLY A 189 11.38 -6.55 8.35
C GLY A 189 11.51 -6.51 6.83
N VAL A 190 10.48 -5.98 6.18
CA VAL A 190 10.44 -5.76 4.73
C VAL A 190 9.97 -4.34 4.45
N SER A 191 10.89 -3.48 4.05
CA SER A 191 10.61 -2.09 3.70
C SER A 191 10.13 -1.92 2.26
N TYR A 192 9.57 -0.74 1.92
CA TYR A 192 9.18 -0.39 0.55
C TYR A 192 10.34 -0.48 -0.46
N GLY A 193 11.56 -0.22 -0.03
CA GLY A 193 12.75 -0.30 -0.87
C GLY A 193 13.40 -1.68 -0.95
N LEU A 194 12.79 -2.72 -0.37
CA LEU A 194 13.36 -4.06 -0.21
C LEU A 194 14.70 -4.08 0.55
N THR A 195 15.06 -2.96 1.13
CA THR A 195 16.21 -2.82 2.04
C THR A 195 15.66 -2.47 3.42
N ALA A 196 16.17 -3.10 4.45
CA ALA A 196 16.01 -2.58 5.80
C ALA A 196 16.44 -1.11 5.76
N GLY A 197 15.55 -0.20 6.18
CA GLY A 197 15.82 1.23 6.10
C GLY A 197 17.22 1.50 6.68
N TRP A 198 17.93 2.47 6.12
CA TRP A 198 19.24 2.86 6.60
C TRP A 198 19.12 3.49 7.99
N SER A 199 19.16 2.67 9.00
CA SER A 199 19.01 3.08 10.39
C SER A 199 20.24 2.72 11.24
N GLY A 200 21.31 2.25 10.59
CA GLY A 200 22.47 1.71 11.30
C GLY A 200 22.16 0.36 11.96
N LYS A 201 23.19 -0.32 12.38
CA LYS A 201 23.08 -1.67 12.97
C LYS A 201 22.47 -1.71 14.37
N GLN A 202 22.25 -0.58 15.00
CA GLN A 202 21.87 -0.56 16.41
C GLN A 202 20.73 0.43 16.66
N GLN A 203 19.55 -0.09 16.83
CA GLN A 203 18.39 0.65 17.32
C GLN A 203 17.81 0.02 18.58
N VAL A 204 18.70 -0.45 19.46
CA VAL A 204 18.33 -0.97 20.76
C VAL A 204 18.82 0.02 21.81
N PHE A 205 17.91 0.47 22.64
CA PHE A 205 18.17 1.39 23.75
C PHE A 205 18.26 0.60 25.07
N ASP A 206 19.32 0.84 25.82
CA ASP A 206 19.44 0.34 27.17
C ASP A 206 18.51 1.16 28.08
N ARG A 207 17.57 0.49 28.74
CA ARG A 207 16.59 1.15 29.63
C ARG A 207 17.23 1.89 30.80
N SER A 208 18.40 1.46 31.27
CA SER A 208 19.13 2.13 32.34
C SER A 208 19.71 3.49 31.91
N ARG A 209 19.77 3.75 30.60
CA ARG A 209 20.34 4.97 29.99
C ARG A 209 19.31 5.82 29.25
N MET A 210 18.05 5.43 29.28
CA MET A 210 16.99 6.25 28.75
C MET A 210 16.87 7.49 29.64
N GLY A 211 17.13 8.66 29.05
CA GLY A 211 16.86 9.93 29.70
C GLY A 211 15.39 10.06 30.05
N ASN A 212 15.08 10.59 31.23
CA ASN A 212 13.75 10.92 31.69
C ASN A 212 13.17 12.07 30.85
#